data_93c92c7f58022910c72826e6233b670e
#
_entry.id   93c92c7f58022910c72826e6233b670e
#
_cell.length_a   1.000
_cell.length_b   1.000
_cell.length_c   1.000
_cell.angle_alpha   90.00
_cell.angle_beta   90.00
_cell.angle_gamma   90.00
#
_symmetry.space_group_name_H-M   'P 1'
#
loop_
_entity.id
_entity.type
_entity.pdbx_description
1 polymer ?
#
loop_
_entity_poly.entity_id
_entity_poly.type
_entity_poly.pdbx_seq_one_letter_code
_entity_poly.pdbx_strand_id
1 'polypeptide(L)'
;MNKSPLSVLLCMIFCANVGVVSLCLAQDPSVAPTAAPTAAPSTPATAPSADQIQQDDMSGAPMEGAPMDVPPEFKAPAPSTTWSEQDKSAASAAKAVEFVKALPAKYASIAAIEETMIIRSPQFQGKDQQVQLSATKNGDAKIMMPGITLTRLKDQVYVEMDGRPKYAQLTKEGSALKALSEVMGGKLPLPTLILLSGDVNESAAAMTLGQNPNIVPSGFRAGSDGKPDQILLIDPQGTEVVASVDPKSGLVTAIEMSLTNPQFPPGMRLPMTITFDRKIFDAGLPTPIAFNSAGRKMTTSLDALDQPFDVGDVAPNFTLQTTDGGTVSLADLKGKVVVLDFWATWCKPCMMGLPLLDTFAKWATESGKPISVYAVNVMERVAPGDNALAERVKLVSEFWKGKAFSFPTLIDSDDKAIKDYQLTGIPFTVVITPEGKIAAVHMGFDEGAVENLKKDVETAMAVKG
;
A
#
# COMPACT_ATOMS: atom_id res chain seq x y z
N MET A 1 10.67 10.67 8.50
CA MET A 1 9.22 10.93 8.59
C MET A 1 8.54 9.63 8.21
N ASN A 2 7.99 8.92 9.20
CA ASN A 2 7.29 7.64 8.98
C ASN A 2 6.04 7.88 8.12
N LYS A 3 6.03 7.30 6.92
CA LYS A 3 4.81 7.26 6.11
C LYS A 3 3.81 6.35 6.81
N SER A 4 2.55 6.78 6.93
CA SER A 4 1.55 5.99 7.63
C SER A 4 1.36 4.63 6.94
N PRO A 5 1.08 3.56 7.69
CA PRO A 5 0.76 2.24 7.13
C PRO A 5 -0.35 2.29 6.08
N LEU A 6 -1.25 3.25 6.19
CA LEU A 6 -2.36 3.44 5.24
C LEU A 6 -1.89 3.95 3.87
N SER A 7 -0.86 4.79 3.79
CA SER A 7 -0.28 5.20 2.49
C SER A 7 0.43 4.03 1.80
N VAL A 8 1.01 3.11 2.58
CA VAL A 8 1.56 1.84 2.09
C VAL A 8 0.41 0.91 1.67
N LEU A 9 -0.68 0.87 2.42
CA LEU A 9 -1.85 0.03 2.11
C LEU A 9 -2.58 0.51 0.85
N LEU A 10 -2.72 1.82 0.64
CA LEU A 10 -3.31 2.36 -0.60
C LEU A 10 -2.42 2.08 -1.81
N CYS A 11 -1.10 2.20 -1.63
CA CYS A 11 -0.13 1.70 -2.60
C CYS A 11 -0.29 0.21 -2.85
N MET A 12 -0.55 -0.58 -1.81
CA MET A 12 -0.82 -2.02 -1.94
C MET A 12 -2.16 -2.29 -2.62
N ILE A 13 -3.23 -1.57 -2.34
CA ILE A 13 -4.54 -1.76 -2.98
C ILE A 13 -4.49 -1.39 -4.48
N PHE A 14 -3.79 -0.32 -4.84
CA PHE A 14 -3.56 0.06 -6.24
C PHE A 14 -2.36 -0.67 -6.88
N CYS A 15 -1.41 -1.17 -6.09
CA CYS A 15 -0.16 -1.78 -6.55
C CYS A 15 0.01 -3.27 -6.14
N ALA A 16 -0.69 -3.79 -5.14
CA ALA A 16 -0.45 -5.14 -4.57
C ALA A 16 -0.89 -6.29 -5.47
N ASN A 17 -1.69 -6.04 -6.51
CA ASN A 17 -1.87 -7.02 -7.59
C ASN A 17 -0.75 -6.97 -8.64
N VAL A 18 0.28 -6.15 -8.45
CA VAL A 18 1.31 -5.84 -9.46
C VAL A 18 2.72 -6.17 -9.00
N GLY A 19 2.93 -6.64 -7.77
CA GLY A 19 4.30 -6.89 -7.27
C GLY A 19 5.18 -5.63 -7.14
N VAL A 20 4.59 -4.42 -7.14
CA VAL A 20 5.30 -3.14 -7.19
C VAL A 20 5.03 -2.33 -5.93
N VAL A 21 5.55 -2.79 -4.81
CA VAL A 21 5.48 -2.07 -3.51
C VAL A 21 6.38 -0.82 -3.48
N SER A 22 7.27 -0.65 -4.47
CA SER A 22 8.31 0.41 -4.44
C SER A 22 7.90 1.77 -5.03
N LEU A 23 6.75 1.88 -5.71
CA LEU A 23 6.42 3.12 -6.45
C LEU A 23 5.92 4.27 -5.57
N CYS A 24 5.35 4.00 -4.42
CA CYS A 24 4.87 5.04 -3.49
C CYS A 24 5.96 5.61 -2.57
N LEU A 25 7.18 5.06 -2.58
CA LEU A 25 8.26 5.47 -1.67
C LEU A 25 9.24 6.49 -2.27
N ALA A 26 9.15 6.82 -3.56
CA ALA A 26 10.21 7.52 -4.29
C ALA A 26 9.94 8.98 -4.70
N GLN A 27 8.89 9.63 -4.24
CA GLN A 27 8.65 11.05 -4.59
C GLN A 27 8.62 11.94 -3.35
N ASP A 28 9.81 12.40 -2.94
CA ASP A 28 9.99 13.59 -2.12
C ASP A 28 10.41 14.75 -3.03
N PRO A 29 9.58 15.78 -3.27
CA PRO A 29 9.91 16.90 -4.14
C PRO A 29 10.85 17.92 -3.50
N SER A 30 11.42 17.67 -2.31
CA SER A 30 12.24 18.63 -1.57
C SER A 30 13.75 18.51 -1.77
N VAL A 31 14.25 17.60 -2.63
CA VAL A 31 15.68 17.48 -2.93
C VAL A 31 15.98 18.07 -4.31
N ALA A 32 16.31 19.36 -4.32
CA ALA A 32 16.97 20.00 -5.47
C ALA A 32 18.38 19.40 -5.65
N PRO A 33 18.87 19.16 -6.88
CA PRO A 33 20.21 18.68 -7.10
C PRO A 33 21.22 19.76 -6.72
N THR A 34 21.98 19.53 -5.66
CA THR A 34 23.16 20.32 -5.34
C THR A 34 24.25 20.05 -6.35
N ALA A 35 24.74 21.11 -6.97
CA ALA A 35 25.83 21.12 -7.93
C ALA A 35 27.10 20.49 -7.34
N ALA A 36 27.81 19.73 -8.15
CA ALA A 36 29.09 19.14 -7.82
C ALA A 36 30.14 20.20 -7.45
N PRO A 37 30.96 20.01 -6.40
CA PRO A 37 32.12 20.85 -6.17
C PRO A 37 33.29 20.38 -7.02
N THR A 38 33.91 21.35 -7.69
CA THR A 38 35.17 21.30 -8.42
C THR A 38 36.32 20.84 -7.53
N ALA A 39 37.16 20.00 -8.08
CA ALA A 39 38.41 19.53 -7.48
C ALA A 39 39.50 20.61 -7.37
N ALA A 40 40.27 20.56 -6.29
CA ALA A 40 41.65 21.02 -6.23
C ALA A 40 42.42 20.35 -5.08
N PRO A 41 43.77 20.38 -5.03
CA PRO A 41 44.55 19.13 -5.03
C PRO A 41 45.30 18.83 -3.73
N SER A 42 45.62 17.55 -3.61
CA SER A 42 46.72 16.84 -2.93
C SER A 42 47.64 17.50 -1.89
N THR A 43 47.87 16.81 -0.77
CA THR A 43 49.16 16.09 -0.50
C THR A 43 49.06 15.25 0.79
N PRO A 44 49.95 14.32 1.06
CA PRO A 44 49.63 13.05 1.70
C PRO A 44 50.10 12.98 3.17
N ALA A 45 49.44 12.14 3.95
CA ALA A 45 49.98 11.67 5.24
C ALA A 45 49.72 10.17 5.40
N THR A 46 50.79 9.50 5.64
CA THR A 46 51.14 8.13 5.96
C THR A 46 50.12 7.32 6.78
N ALA A 47 49.93 6.08 6.35
CA ALA A 47 49.26 4.98 7.05
C ALA A 47 50.12 4.44 8.24
N PRO A 48 49.48 3.73 9.16
CA PRO A 48 50.03 2.48 9.65
C PRO A 48 49.15 1.27 9.30
N SER A 49 49.85 0.19 9.01
CA SER A 49 49.45 -1.17 8.73
C SER A 49 48.55 -1.79 9.81
N ALA A 50 47.51 -2.46 9.41
CA ALA A 50 46.84 -3.47 10.22
C ALA A 50 46.72 -4.76 9.39
N ASP A 51 47.25 -5.81 9.99
CA ASP A 51 47.29 -7.16 9.51
C ASP A 51 45.93 -7.79 9.28
N GLN A 52 45.83 -8.50 8.18
CA GLN A 52 45.13 -9.75 7.93
C GLN A 52 43.84 -10.04 8.74
N ILE A 53 42.70 -9.74 8.13
CA ILE A 53 41.51 -10.54 8.32
C ILE A 53 41.20 -11.19 6.97
N GLN A 54 41.28 -12.52 6.96
CA GLN A 54 40.96 -13.36 5.82
C GLN A 54 39.55 -13.01 5.31
N GLN A 55 39.50 -12.57 4.06
CA GLN A 55 38.28 -12.54 3.27
C GLN A 55 38.02 -14.00 2.81
N ASP A 56 37.13 -14.67 3.54
CA ASP A 56 36.47 -15.85 3.01
C ASP A 56 35.51 -15.44 1.90
N ASP A 57 35.78 -16.01 0.77
CA ASP A 57 35.19 -15.94 -0.55
C ASP A 57 33.65 -16.03 -0.49
N MET A 58 32.98 -14.87 -0.54
CA MET A 58 31.52 -14.76 -0.78
C MET A 58 31.29 -14.47 -2.27
N SER A 59 31.83 -15.29 -3.15
CA SER A 59 31.39 -15.36 -4.55
C SER A 59 30.10 -16.18 -4.66
N GLY A 60 29.05 -15.75 -3.98
CA GLY A 60 27.70 -16.10 -4.32
C GLY A 60 27.32 -15.30 -5.55
N ALA A 61 27.15 -15.94 -6.70
CA ALA A 61 26.59 -15.36 -7.91
C ALA A 61 25.32 -14.59 -7.54
N PRO A 62 25.06 -13.40 -8.14
CA PRO A 62 23.78 -12.73 -7.97
C PRO A 62 22.71 -13.72 -8.41
N MET A 63 21.85 -14.11 -7.48
CA MET A 63 20.61 -14.81 -7.82
C MET A 63 19.83 -13.81 -8.69
N GLU A 64 19.93 -13.96 -10.00
CA GLU A 64 18.98 -13.39 -10.94
C GLU A 64 17.59 -13.75 -10.41
N GLY A 65 16.82 -12.72 -10.05
CA GLY A 65 15.43 -12.89 -9.72
C GLY A 65 14.81 -13.68 -10.86
N ALA A 66 14.12 -14.78 -10.55
CA ALA A 66 13.44 -15.58 -11.55
C ALA A 66 12.64 -14.61 -12.44
N PRO A 67 12.81 -14.66 -13.77
CA PRO A 67 12.08 -13.80 -14.67
C PRO A 67 10.60 -14.04 -14.39
N MET A 68 9.85 -12.95 -14.15
CA MET A 68 8.40 -13.06 -14.15
C MET A 68 8.03 -13.70 -15.49
N ASP A 69 7.30 -14.80 -15.46
CA ASP A 69 6.67 -15.39 -16.65
C ASP A 69 5.71 -14.37 -17.24
N VAL A 70 6.25 -13.47 -18.05
CA VAL A 70 5.47 -12.60 -18.92
C VAL A 70 5.04 -13.49 -20.08
N PRO A 71 3.74 -13.65 -20.34
CA PRO A 71 3.30 -14.43 -21.49
C PRO A 71 3.99 -13.92 -22.76
N PRO A 72 4.49 -14.78 -23.64
CA PRO A 72 5.41 -14.42 -24.73
C PRO A 72 4.87 -13.49 -25.82
N GLU A 73 3.65 -12.97 -25.70
CA GLU A 73 2.99 -12.10 -26.69
C GLU A 73 2.35 -10.83 -26.09
N PHE A 74 2.94 -10.23 -25.05
CA PHE A 74 2.47 -8.93 -24.61
C PHE A 74 3.03 -7.82 -25.50
N LYS A 75 2.58 -7.74 -26.76
CA LYS A 75 2.62 -6.48 -27.51
C LYS A 75 1.62 -5.54 -26.87
N ALA A 76 2.12 -4.45 -26.24
CA ALA A 76 1.25 -3.39 -25.80
C ALA A 76 0.29 -3.04 -26.96
N PRO A 77 -1.03 -3.07 -26.76
CA PRO A 77 -1.93 -2.59 -27.79
C PRO A 77 -1.49 -1.17 -28.12
N ALA A 78 -1.39 -0.84 -29.40
CA ALA A 78 -1.20 0.53 -29.85
C ALA A 78 -2.27 1.39 -29.17
N PRO A 79 -1.97 2.65 -28.79
CA PRO A 79 -2.96 3.55 -28.21
C PRO A 79 -4.22 3.47 -29.08
N SER A 80 -5.39 3.33 -28.45
CA SER A 80 -6.65 2.97 -29.11
C SER A 80 -7.11 3.99 -30.16
N THR A 81 -6.44 5.15 -30.21
CA THR A 81 -6.69 6.22 -31.19
C THR A 81 -5.38 6.84 -31.65
N THR A 82 -5.10 6.75 -32.97
CA THR A 82 -4.07 7.57 -33.61
C THR A 82 -4.55 9.02 -33.71
N TRP A 83 -3.86 9.94 -33.07
CA TRP A 83 -4.11 11.37 -33.14
C TRP A 83 -3.46 11.94 -34.43
N SER A 84 -4.25 12.56 -35.28
CA SER A 84 -3.75 13.24 -36.50
C SER A 84 -3.02 14.55 -36.15
N GLU A 85 -2.18 15.03 -37.04
CA GLU A 85 -1.56 16.35 -36.87
C GLU A 85 -2.60 17.49 -36.75
N GLN A 86 -3.77 17.34 -37.37
CA GLN A 86 -4.88 18.30 -37.26
C GLN A 86 -5.45 18.30 -35.84
N ASP A 87 -5.57 17.12 -35.20
CA ASP A 87 -6.04 16.98 -33.82
C ASP A 87 -5.05 17.55 -32.78
N LYS A 88 -3.77 17.66 -33.16
CA LYS A 88 -2.67 18.23 -32.35
C LYS A 88 -2.33 19.67 -32.76
N SER A 89 -3.07 20.29 -33.70
CA SER A 89 -2.84 21.66 -34.10
C SER A 89 -2.95 22.66 -32.94
N ALA A 90 -2.31 23.83 -33.07
CA ALA A 90 -2.37 24.86 -32.04
C ALA A 90 -3.81 25.28 -31.69
N ALA A 91 -4.70 25.33 -32.71
CA ALA A 91 -6.13 25.62 -32.48
C ALA A 91 -6.83 24.51 -31.70
N SER A 92 -6.50 23.25 -31.95
CA SER A 92 -7.02 22.09 -31.25
C SER A 92 -6.50 22.04 -29.79
N ALA A 93 -5.22 22.29 -29.59
CA ALA A 93 -4.62 22.39 -28.26
C ALA A 93 -5.26 23.53 -27.43
N ALA A 94 -5.51 24.68 -28.03
CA ALA A 94 -6.20 25.79 -27.36
C ALA A 94 -7.60 25.41 -26.88
N LYS A 95 -8.38 24.68 -27.71
CA LYS A 95 -9.69 24.14 -27.31
C LYS A 95 -9.57 23.15 -26.14
N ALA A 96 -8.58 22.28 -26.17
CA ALA A 96 -8.32 21.35 -25.07
C ALA A 96 -8.03 22.08 -23.73
N VAL A 97 -7.22 23.14 -23.80
CA VAL A 97 -6.91 23.99 -22.62
C VAL A 97 -8.17 24.67 -22.08
N GLU A 98 -8.98 25.28 -22.98
CA GLU A 98 -10.23 25.92 -22.60
C GLU A 98 -11.18 24.93 -21.92
N PHE A 99 -11.31 23.75 -22.52
CA PHE A 99 -12.18 22.70 -22.00
C PHE A 99 -11.74 22.25 -20.61
N VAL A 100 -10.46 21.92 -20.42
CA VAL A 100 -9.92 21.46 -19.14
C VAL A 100 -10.07 22.53 -18.05
N LYS A 101 -9.87 23.82 -18.39
CA LYS A 101 -10.10 24.93 -17.46
C LYS A 101 -11.57 25.10 -17.05
N ALA A 102 -12.52 24.71 -17.91
CA ALA A 102 -13.95 24.80 -17.62
C ALA A 102 -14.49 23.64 -16.76
N LEU A 103 -13.77 22.51 -16.68
CA LEU A 103 -14.21 21.31 -15.95
C LEU A 103 -14.57 21.58 -14.47
N PRO A 104 -13.73 22.25 -13.66
CA PRO A 104 -14.03 22.47 -12.27
C PRO A 104 -15.36 23.23 -12.03
N ALA A 105 -15.64 24.22 -12.86
CA ALA A 105 -16.89 24.97 -12.76
C ALA A 105 -18.11 24.07 -13.03
N LYS A 106 -18.01 23.15 -13.99
CA LYS A 106 -19.06 22.17 -14.28
C LYS A 106 -19.28 21.21 -13.14
N TYR A 107 -18.21 20.65 -12.57
CA TYR A 107 -18.32 19.76 -11.41
C TYR A 107 -18.79 20.49 -10.15
N ALA A 108 -18.35 21.73 -9.91
CA ALA A 108 -18.79 22.54 -8.75
C ALA A 108 -20.29 22.89 -8.79
N SER A 109 -20.94 22.79 -9.96
CA SER A 109 -22.40 22.98 -10.09
C SER A 109 -23.21 21.77 -9.61
N ILE A 110 -22.59 20.59 -9.46
CA ILE A 110 -23.24 19.35 -9.07
C ILE A 110 -23.61 19.42 -7.58
N ALA A 111 -24.91 19.26 -7.26
CA ALA A 111 -25.37 19.27 -5.87
C ALA A 111 -25.00 17.97 -5.14
N ALA A 112 -25.14 16.84 -5.82
CA ALA A 112 -24.68 15.54 -5.30
C ALA A 112 -24.45 14.54 -6.44
N ILE A 113 -23.57 13.57 -6.20
CA ILE A 113 -23.15 12.56 -7.15
C ILE A 113 -22.97 11.20 -6.46
N GLU A 114 -23.43 10.16 -7.14
CA GLU A 114 -23.01 8.78 -6.92
C GLU A 114 -22.26 8.31 -8.17
N GLU A 115 -21.07 7.73 -8.00
CA GLU A 115 -20.22 7.30 -9.08
C GLU A 115 -19.54 5.98 -8.73
N THR A 116 -19.49 5.07 -9.71
CA THR A 116 -18.60 3.91 -9.69
C THR A 116 -17.51 4.13 -10.71
N MET A 117 -16.29 4.30 -10.25
CA MET A 117 -15.07 4.31 -11.06
C MET A 117 -14.61 2.86 -11.29
N ILE A 118 -14.54 2.43 -12.52
CA ILE A 118 -14.13 1.08 -12.92
C ILE A 118 -12.77 1.19 -13.60
N ILE A 119 -11.77 0.55 -13.01
CA ILE A 119 -10.38 0.57 -13.49
C ILE A 119 -10.06 -0.78 -14.11
N ARG A 120 -9.67 -0.76 -15.38
CA ARG A 120 -9.28 -1.94 -16.16
C ARG A 120 -7.82 -1.84 -16.56
N SER A 121 -7.09 -2.92 -16.36
CA SER A 121 -5.73 -3.09 -16.86
C SER A 121 -5.42 -4.58 -16.97
N PRO A 122 -4.60 -5.01 -17.95
CA PRO A 122 -4.18 -6.41 -18.06
C PRO A 122 -3.54 -6.99 -16.80
N GLN A 123 -2.87 -6.14 -16.02
CA GLN A 123 -2.27 -6.53 -14.74
C GLN A 123 -3.28 -7.08 -13.71
N PHE A 124 -4.54 -6.72 -13.82
CA PHE A 124 -5.59 -7.21 -12.92
C PHE A 124 -6.16 -8.58 -13.33
N GLN A 125 -5.55 -9.25 -14.32
CA GLN A 125 -5.91 -10.61 -14.77
C GLN A 125 -7.42 -10.76 -15.06
N GLY A 126 -8.02 -9.73 -15.67
CA GLY A 126 -9.44 -9.69 -16.01
C GLY A 126 -10.39 -9.36 -14.86
N LYS A 127 -9.88 -9.00 -13.68
CA LYS A 127 -10.70 -8.54 -12.54
C LYS A 127 -10.67 -7.01 -12.48
N ASP A 128 -11.76 -6.38 -12.91
CA ASP A 128 -11.90 -4.92 -12.80
C ASP A 128 -11.78 -4.46 -11.33
N GLN A 129 -11.03 -3.39 -11.10
CA GLN A 129 -11.02 -2.73 -9.78
C GLN A 129 -12.13 -1.68 -9.77
N GLN A 130 -12.85 -1.59 -8.65
CA GLN A 130 -13.96 -0.65 -8.51
C GLN A 130 -13.75 0.25 -7.29
N VAL A 131 -14.03 1.54 -7.48
CA VAL A 131 -14.10 2.52 -6.41
C VAL A 131 -15.46 3.18 -6.50
N GLN A 132 -16.22 3.17 -5.40
CA GLN A 132 -17.50 3.86 -5.31
C GLN A 132 -17.33 5.18 -4.58
N LEU A 133 -17.89 6.23 -5.12
CA LEU A 133 -17.89 7.59 -4.57
C LEU A 133 -19.34 8.06 -4.44
N SER A 134 -19.71 8.51 -3.24
CA SER A 134 -20.87 9.37 -3.04
C SER A 134 -20.37 10.70 -2.48
N ALA A 135 -20.75 11.80 -3.08
CA ALA A 135 -20.31 13.12 -2.63
C ALA A 135 -21.42 14.16 -2.78
N THR A 136 -21.37 15.18 -1.95
CA THR A 136 -22.32 16.29 -1.92
C THR A 136 -21.58 17.63 -1.98
N LYS A 137 -22.25 18.67 -2.44
CA LYS A 137 -21.71 20.03 -2.55
C LYS A 137 -21.27 20.61 -1.20
N ASN A 138 -21.88 20.21 -0.08
CA ASN A 138 -21.51 20.64 1.25
C ASN A 138 -20.26 19.91 1.79
N GLY A 139 -19.67 19.01 1.02
CA GLY A 139 -18.40 18.36 1.32
C GLY A 139 -18.53 17.05 2.09
N ASP A 140 -19.74 16.54 2.33
CA ASP A 140 -19.88 15.17 2.80
C ASP A 140 -19.53 14.21 1.66
N ALA A 141 -18.76 13.18 1.97
CA ALA A 141 -18.29 12.21 0.98
C ALA A 141 -18.12 10.82 1.59
N LYS A 142 -18.44 9.79 0.80
CA LYS A 142 -18.14 8.39 1.13
C LYS A 142 -17.43 7.76 -0.04
N ILE A 143 -16.28 7.16 0.24
CA ILE A 143 -15.46 6.44 -0.74
C ILE A 143 -15.35 5.00 -0.25
N MET A 144 -15.74 4.06 -1.09
CA MET A 144 -15.58 2.64 -0.84
C MET A 144 -14.61 2.06 -1.85
N MET A 145 -13.52 1.52 -1.36
CA MET A 145 -12.47 0.84 -2.12
C MET A 145 -12.30 -0.58 -1.55
N PRO A 146 -11.74 -1.53 -2.32
CA PRO A 146 -11.42 -2.85 -1.76
C PRO A 146 -10.60 -2.72 -0.48
N GLY A 147 -11.10 -3.29 0.61
CA GLY A 147 -10.45 -3.31 1.92
C GLY A 147 -10.63 -2.08 2.80
N ILE A 148 -11.13 -0.94 2.29
CA ILE A 148 -11.24 0.30 3.07
C ILE A 148 -12.44 1.16 2.66
N THR A 149 -13.11 1.73 3.65
CA THR A 149 -14.14 2.74 3.45
C THR A 149 -13.76 4.03 4.19
N LEU A 150 -13.82 5.14 3.48
CA LEU A 150 -13.65 6.48 4.04
C LEU A 150 -15.00 7.20 4.01
N THR A 151 -15.42 7.73 5.15
CA THR A 151 -16.65 8.55 5.23
C THR A 151 -16.32 9.90 5.86
N ARG A 152 -16.56 10.98 5.14
CA ARG A 152 -16.47 12.34 5.66
C ARG A 152 -17.85 12.91 5.89
N LEU A 153 -18.09 13.37 7.11
CA LEU A 153 -19.30 14.09 7.52
C LEU A 153 -18.86 15.37 8.22
N LYS A 154 -19.11 16.51 7.58
CA LYS A 154 -18.61 17.82 8.03
C LYS A 154 -17.08 17.82 8.15
N ASP A 155 -16.54 17.93 9.37
CA ASP A 155 -15.13 17.95 9.72
C ASP A 155 -14.61 16.61 10.26
N GLN A 156 -15.49 15.60 10.37
CA GLN A 156 -15.12 14.26 10.84
C GLN A 156 -14.87 13.33 9.67
N VAL A 157 -13.73 12.63 9.70
CA VAL A 157 -13.40 11.55 8.77
C VAL A 157 -13.40 10.24 9.54
N TYR A 158 -14.24 9.33 9.11
CA TYR A 158 -14.31 7.96 9.60
C TYR A 158 -13.60 7.03 8.62
N VAL A 159 -12.71 6.20 9.14
CA VAL A 159 -11.97 5.21 8.36
C VAL A 159 -12.32 3.83 8.86
N GLU A 160 -12.75 2.97 7.96
CA GLU A 160 -13.14 1.59 8.23
C GLU A 160 -12.30 0.67 7.37
N MET A 161 -11.81 -0.42 7.93
CA MET A 161 -11.13 -1.49 7.19
C MET A 161 -11.99 -2.76 7.22
N ASP A 162 -12.09 -3.42 6.06
CA ASP A 162 -12.88 -4.65 5.94
C ASP A 162 -12.38 -5.71 6.91
N GLY A 163 -13.32 -6.37 7.60
CA GLY A 163 -13.00 -7.41 8.58
C GLY A 163 -12.42 -6.92 9.90
N ARG A 164 -12.22 -5.61 10.11
CA ARG A 164 -11.75 -5.06 11.38
C ARG A 164 -12.89 -4.63 12.28
N PRO A 165 -12.83 -4.97 13.59
CA PRO A 165 -13.85 -4.59 14.57
C PRO A 165 -13.69 -3.14 15.07
N LYS A 166 -12.89 -2.34 14.37
CA LYS A 166 -12.54 -0.97 14.72
C LYS A 166 -12.86 0.01 13.61
N TYR A 167 -12.98 1.28 13.96
CA TYR A 167 -12.95 2.40 13.02
C TYR A 167 -12.11 3.54 13.59
N ALA A 168 -11.44 4.29 12.73
CA ALA A 168 -10.79 5.53 13.15
C ALA A 168 -11.74 6.71 12.95
N GLN A 169 -11.75 7.63 13.92
CA GLN A 169 -12.43 8.92 13.81
C GLN A 169 -11.40 10.03 13.97
N LEU A 170 -11.27 10.84 12.92
CA LEU A 170 -10.29 11.90 12.81
C LEU A 170 -10.98 13.22 12.50
N THR A 171 -10.56 14.30 13.15
CA THR A 171 -11.02 15.64 12.80
C THR A 171 -10.12 16.23 11.73
N LYS A 172 -10.69 16.59 10.56
CA LYS A 172 -9.98 17.14 9.42
C LYS A 172 -10.78 18.27 8.77
N GLU A 173 -10.26 19.47 8.87
CA GLU A 173 -10.86 20.67 8.31
C GLU A 173 -10.58 20.83 6.81
N GLY A 174 -11.37 21.67 6.15
CA GLY A 174 -11.20 22.02 4.74
C GLY A 174 -12.12 21.25 3.79
N SER A 175 -11.77 21.18 2.52
CA SER A 175 -12.54 20.46 1.50
C SER A 175 -12.51 18.95 1.74
N ALA A 176 -13.49 18.23 1.16
CA ALA A 176 -13.48 16.77 1.23
C ALA A 176 -12.18 16.17 0.63
N LEU A 177 -11.72 16.70 -0.50
CA LEU A 177 -10.48 16.27 -1.11
C LEU A 177 -9.28 16.44 -0.15
N LYS A 178 -9.15 17.63 0.47
CA LYS A 178 -8.04 17.92 1.39
C LYS A 178 -8.09 16.99 2.61
N ALA A 179 -9.24 16.92 3.28
CA ALA A 179 -9.42 16.11 4.49
C ALA A 179 -9.13 14.62 4.26
N LEU A 180 -9.65 14.07 3.18
CA LEU A 180 -9.47 12.66 2.83
C LEU A 180 -8.04 12.38 2.32
N SER A 181 -7.43 13.30 1.57
CA SER A 181 -6.03 13.18 1.13
C SER A 181 -5.05 13.20 2.30
N GLU A 182 -5.28 14.05 3.31
CA GLU A 182 -4.46 14.07 4.53
C GLU A 182 -4.52 12.75 5.29
N VAL A 183 -5.72 12.17 5.41
CA VAL A 183 -5.92 10.87 6.06
C VAL A 183 -5.19 9.78 5.30
N MET A 184 -5.20 9.82 3.98
CA MET A 184 -4.54 8.83 3.13
C MET A 184 -3.02 9.05 2.98
N GLY A 185 -2.49 10.14 3.52
CA GLY A 185 -1.06 10.47 3.43
C GLY A 185 -0.60 10.90 2.03
N GLY A 186 -1.51 11.33 1.16
CA GLY A 186 -1.20 11.77 -0.19
C GLY A 186 -2.41 12.11 -1.04
N LYS A 187 -2.21 12.52 -2.28
CA LYS A 187 -3.31 12.82 -3.21
C LYS A 187 -4.16 11.59 -3.48
N LEU A 188 -5.46 11.73 -3.31
CA LEU A 188 -6.41 10.67 -3.68
C LEU A 188 -6.51 10.58 -5.22
N PRO A 189 -6.39 9.38 -5.79
CA PRO A 189 -6.45 9.18 -7.23
C PRO A 189 -7.91 9.13 -7.73
N LEU A 190 -8.71 10.14 -7.37
CA LEU A 190 -10.13 10.24 -7.69
C LEU A 190 -10.41 11.50 -8.52
N PRO A 191 -10.42 11.40 -9.86
CA PRO A 191 -10.63 12.54 -10.75
C PRO A 191 -11.86 13.38 -10.41
N THR A 192 -12.98 12.73 -10.15
CA THR A 192 -14.23 13.39 -9.81
C THR A 192 -14.12 14.21 -8.52
N LEU A 193 -13.47 13.68 -7.49
CA LEU A 193 -13.30 14.42 -6.23
C LEU A 193 -12.33 15.60 -6.38
N ILE A 194 -11.29 15.45 -7.21
CA ILE A 194 -10.36 16.53 -7.54
C ILE A 194 -11.11 17.65 -8.29
N LEU A 195 -11.94 17.30 -9.27
CA LEU A 195 -12.71 18.27 -10.05
C LEU A 195 -13.82 18.95 -9.21
N LEU A 196 -14.45 18.20 -8.29
CA LEU A 196 -15.44 18.76 -7.36
C LEU A 196 -14.82 19.79 -6.39
N SER A 197 -13.50 19.78 -6.18
CA SER A 197 -12.82 20.80 -5.35
C SER A 197 -12.89 22.19 -5.94
N GLY A 198 -13.14 22.31 -7.25
CA GLY A 198 -13.21 23.58 -7.98
C GLY A 198 -11.83 24.17 -8.32
N ASP A 199 -10.73 23.51 -8.01
CA ASP A 199 -9.38 24.00 -8.29
C ASP A 199 -9.02 23.81 -9.77
N VAL A 200 -8.94 24.92 -10.49
CA VAL A 200 -8.59 24.93 -11.93
C VAL A 200 -7.18 24.39 -12.19
N ASN A 201 -6.25 24.59 -11.25
CA ASN A 201 -4.87 24.15 -11.43
C ASN A 201 -4.73 22.62 -11.31
N GLU A 202 -5.64 21.96 -10.61
CA GLU A 202 -5.66 20.51 -10.48
C GLU A 202 -6.44 19.81 -11.61
N SER A 203 -7.08 20.55 -12.51
CA SER A 203 -7.97 19.99 -13.54
C SER A 203 -7.28 19.05 -14.51
N ALA A 204 -6.10 19.41 -15.00
CA ALA A 204 -5.30 18.55 -15.88
C ALA A 204 -4.72 17.35 -15.10
N ALA A 205 -4.24 17.59 -13.88
CA ALA A 205 -3.72 16.54 -13.01
C ALA A 205 -4.80 15.51 -12.66
N ALA A 206 -6.08 15.91 -12.57
CA ALA A 206 -7.18 14.99 -12.33
C ALA A 206 -7.25 13.87 -13.39
N MET A 207 -6.88 14.17 -14.64
CA MET A 207 -6.87 13.18 -15.74
C MET A 207 -5.74 12.14 -15.58
N THR A 208 -4.75 12.41 -14.75
CA THR A 208 -3.68 11.46 -14.38
C THR A 208 -3.86 10.92 -12.96
N LEU A 209 -5.06 10.89 -12.46
CA LEU A 209 -5.35 10.49 -11.07
C LEU A 209 -4.61 11.35 -10.02
N GLY A 210 -4.32 12.62 -10.34
CA GLY A 210 -3.55 13.52 -9.49
C GLY A 210 -2.04 13.25 -9.45
N GLN A 211 -1.53 12.30 -10.24
CA GLN A 211 -0.13 11.85 -10.16
C GLN A 211 0.84 12.75 -10.93
N ASN A 212 0.40 13.38 -12.04
CA ASN A 212 1.27 14.19 -12.87
C ASN A 212 0.75 15.64 -12.98
N PRO A 213 1.30 16.58 -12.19
CA PRO A 213 0.89 17.98 -12.25
C PRO A 213 1.41 18.71 -13.50
N ASN A 214 2.38 18.13 -14.21
CA ASN A 214 3.01 18.75 -15.39
C ASN A 214 2.38 18.30 -16.71
N ILE A 215 1.29 17.55 -16.67
CA ILE A 215 0.57 17.16 -17.89
C ILE A 215 -0.16 18.35 -18.49
N VAL A 216 -0.09 18.49 -19.81
CA VAL A 216 -0.70 19.62 -20.51
C VAL A 216 -1.71 19.18 -21.57
N PRO A 217 -2.87 19.86 -21.68
CA PRO A 217 -3.81 19.64 -22.76
C PRO A 217 -3.15 19.97 -24.10
N SER A 218 -3.12 19.00 -25.02
CA SER A 218 -2.32 19.05 -26.24
C SER A 218 -3.12 18.79 -27.51
N GLY A 219 -4.39 18.40 -27.40
CA GLY A 219 -5.24 18.14 -28.53
C GLY A 219 -6.71 17.97 -28.19
N PHE A 220 -7.59 18.25 -29.14
CA PHE A 220 -9.03 18.09 -29.01
C PHE A 220 -9.60 17.45 -30.27
N ARG A 221 -10.48 16.49 -30.08
CA ARG A 221 -11.26 15.86 -31.17
C ARG A 221 -12.73 15.90 -30.78
N ALA A 222 -13.54 16.56 -31.62
CA ALA A 222 -14.98 16.56 -31.42
C ALA A 222 -15.57 15.17 -31.66
N GLY A 223 -16.48 14.76 -30.82
CA GLY A 223 -17.26 13.55 -31.02
C GLY A 223 -18.22 13.69 -32.20
N SER A 224 -18.55 12.58 -32.83
CA SER A 224 -19.56 12.49 -33.87
C SER A 224 -20.43 11.25 -33.63
N ASP A 225 -21.66 11.28 -34.13
CA ASP A 225 -22.57 10.12 -34.09
C ASP A 225 -22.76 9.50 -32.68
N GLY A 226 -22.89 10.37 -31.67
CA GLY A 226 -23.09 9.97 -30.31
C GLY A 226 -21.80 9.53 -29.59
N LYS A 227 -20.65 9.61 -30.22
CA LYS A 227 -19.34 9.40 -29.57
C LYS A 227 -18.95 10.60 -28.69
N PRO A 228 -18.20 10.39 -27.62
CA PRO A 228 -17.75 11.46 -26.74
C PRO A 228 -16.71 12.36 -27.46
N ASP A 229 -16.62 13.61 -27.00
CA ASP A 229 -15.47 14.45 -27.29
C ASP A 229 -14.23 13.83 -26.63
N GLN A 230 -13.06 14.01 -27.23
CA GLN A 230 -11.80 13.50 -26.69
C GLN A 230 -10.79 14.63 -26.52
N ILE A 231 -10.11 14.59 -25.38
CA ILE A 231 -9.04 15.51 -25.02
C ILE A 231 -7.76 14.71 -24.90
N LEU A 232 -6.74 15.09 -25.65
CA LEU A 232 -5.38 14.55 -25.51
C LEU A 232 -4.60 15.43 -24.54
N LEU A 233 -3.98 14.80 -23.56
CA LEU A 233 -3.03 15.43 -22.66
C LEU A 233 -1.67 14.72 -22.83
N ILE A 234 -0.59 15.49 -22.80
CA ILE A 234 0.77 14.95 -22.97
C ILE A 234 1.64 15.51 -21.84
N ASP A 235 2.43 14.65 -21.22
CA ASP A 235 3.43 15.06 -20.24
C ASP A 235 4.80 15.36 -20.88
N PRO A 236 5.75 15.97 -20.17
CA PRO A 236 7.09 16.25 -20.70
C PRO A 236 7.88 15.00 -21.14
N GLN A 237 7.49 13.81 -20.67
CA GLN A 237 8.09 12.53 -21.04
C GLN A 237 7.40 11.89 -22.28
N GLY A 238 6.39 12.56 -22.83
CA GLY A 238 5.63 12.07 -23.98
C GLY A 238 4.58 11.01 -23.64
N THR A 239 4.18 10.89 -22.36
CA THR A 239 3.06 10.02 -21.98
C THR A 239 1.74 10.65 -22.42
N GLU A 240 0.98 9.91 -23.21
CA GLU A 240 -0.32 10.34 -23.68
C GLU A 240 -1.44 9.84 -22.75
N VAL A 241 -2.36 10.75 -22.40
CA VAL A 241 -3.60 10.46 -21.68
C VAL A 241 -4.76 11.00 -22.50
N VAL A 242 -5.75 10.17 -22.72
CA VAL A 242 -6.96 10.54 -23.46
C VAL A 242 -8.15 10.57 -22.51
N ALA A 243 -8.75 11.74 -22.33
CA ALA A 243 -10.00 11.87 -21.60
C ALA A 243 -11.17 11.95 -22.57
N SER A 244 -12.14 11.06 -22.41
CA SER A 244 -13.41 11.09 -23.14
C SER A 244 -14.44 11.87 -22.33
N VAL A 245 -15.21 12.72 -22.99
CA VAL A 245 -16.15 13.66 -22.36
C VAL A 245 -17.50 13.58 -23.06
N ASP A 246 -18.56 13.45 -22.27
CA ASP A 246 -19.91 13.54 -22.82
C ASP A 246 -20.20 14.97 -23.31
N PRO A 247 -20.53 15.16 -24.60
CA PRO A 247 -20.74 16.49 -25.16
C PRO A 247 -21.96 17.23 -24.60
N LYS A 248 -22.91 16.51 -23.99
CA LYS A 248 -24.12 17.10 -23.39
C LYS A 248 -23.87 17.66 -22.00
N SER A 249 -23.34 16.84 -21.12
CA SER A 249 -23.05 17.23 -19.73
C SER A 249 -21.68 17.94 -19.62
N GLY A 250 -20.76 17.66 -20.51
CA GLY A 250 -19.37 18.12 -20.44
C GLY A 250 -18.57 17.45 -19.32
N LEU A 251 -19.01 16.29 -18.84
CA LEU A 251 -18.33 15.54 -17.80
C LEU A 251 -17.46 14.43 -18.40
N VAL A 252 -16.35 14.15 -17.75
CA VAL A 252 -15.42 13.06 -18.14
C VAL A 252 -16.10 11.72 -17.98
N THR A 253 -16.14 10.90 -19.01
CA THR A 253 -16.78 9.56 -19.01
C THR A 253 -15.78 8.43 -19.01
N ALA A 254 -14.57 8.68 -19.54
CA ALA A 254 -13.49 7.71 -19.50
C ALA A 254 -12.12 8.41 -19.53
N ILE A 255 -11.11 7.74 -19.02
CA ILE A 255 -9.70 8.13 -19.11
C ILE A 255 -8.93 6.90 -19.57
N GLU A 256 -8.16 7.06 -20.64
CA GLU A 256 -7.26 6.04 -21.17
C GLU A 256 -5.82 6.53 -21.04
N MET A 257 -4.94 5.72 -20.48
CA MET A 257 -3.52 6.04 -20.32
C MET A 257 -2.65 4.80 -20.41
N SER A 258 -1.36 5.01 -20.64
CA SER A 258 -0.36 3.95 -20.54
C SER A 258 0.61 4.25 -19.42
N LEU A 259 0.63 3.40 -18.40
CA LEU A 259 1.54 3.55 -17.28
C LEU A 259 2.94 3.07 -17.66
N THR A 260 3.94 3.86 -17.31
CA THR A 260 5.35 3.49 -17.32
C THR A 260 5.86 3.33 -15.90
N ASN A 261 6.76 2.40 -15.66
CA ASN A 261 7.39 2.22 -14.37
C ASN A 261 8.89 1.94 -14.59
N PRO A 262 9.80 2.57 -13.84
CA PRO A 262 11.22 2.27 -13.90
C PRO A 262 11.60 0.80 -13.65
N GLN A 263 10.72 0.03 -13.01
CA GLN A 263 10.91 -1.40 -12.77
C GLN A 263 10.44 -2.28 -13.94
N PHE A 264 9.77 -1.69 -14.93
CA PHE A 264 9.41 -2.42 -16.14
C PHE A 264 10.58 -2.50 -17.10
N PRO A 265 10.67 -3.54 -17.92
CA PRO A 265 11.62 -3.58 -19.02
C PRO A 265 11.53 -2.30 -19.88
N PRO A 266 12.66 -1.78 -20.39
CA PRO A 266 12.65 -0.59 -21.23
C PRO A 266 11.64 -0.69 -22.37
N GLY A 267 10.78 0.34 -22.51
CA GLY A 267 9.72 0.38 -23.51
C GLY A 267 8.42 -0.35 -23.14
N MET A 268 8.35 -1.05 -22.03
CA MET A 268 7.10 -1.67 -21.55
C MET A 268 6.15 -0.60 -21.03
N ARG A 269 4.91 -0.62 -21.53
CA ARG A 269 3.83 0.25 -21.09
C ARG A 269 2.60 -0.60 -20.76
N LEU A 270 1.95 -0.33 -19.65
CA LEU A 270 0.72 -1.00 -19.25
C LEU A 270 -0.47 -0.11 -19.55
N PRO A 271 -1.36 -0.51 -20.48
CA PRO A 271 -2.58 0.23 -20.73
C PRO A 271 -3.50 0.16 -19.53
N MET A 272 -4.12 1.29 -19.21
CA MET A 272 -5.15 1.41 -18.18
C MET A 272 -6.31 2.21 -18.72
N THR A 273 -7.51 1.70 -18.53
CA THR A 273 -8.75 2.39 -18.85
C THR A 273 -9.57 2.58 -17.59
N ILE A 274 -10.04 3.79 -17.36
CA ILE A 274 -10.91 4.15 -16.24
C ILE A 274 -12.22 4.62 -16.85
N THR A 275 -13.33 4.04 -16.43
CA THR A 275 -14.67 4.47 -16.84
C THR A 275 -15.48 4.89 -15.62
N PHE A 276 -16.39 5.84 -15.82
CA PHE A 276 -17.21 6.42 -14.75
C PHE A 276 -18.68 6.14 -15.05
N ASP A 277 -19.29 5.29 -14.21
CA ASP A 277 -20.75 5.12 -14.17
C ASP A 277 -21.29 5.98 -13.03
N ARG A 278 -22.14 6.99 -13.39
CA ARG A 278 -22.55 8.01 -12.43
C ARG A 278 -24.02 8.39 -12.52
N LYS A 279 -24.52 8.79 -11.36
CA LYS A 279 -25.83 9.44 -11.20
C LYS A 279 -25.63 10.80 -10.56
N ILE A 280 -26.25 11.82 -11.13
CA ILE A 280 -26.19 13.20 -10.65
C ILE A 280 -27.56 13.56 -10.08
N PHE A 281 -27.54 14.28 -8.97
CA PHE A 281 -28.75 14.68 -8.25
C PHE A 281 -28.75 16.20 -8.04
N ASP A 282 -29.82 16.85 -8.44
CA ASP A 282 -29.94 18.32 -8.37
C ASP A 282 -30.29 18.84 -6.97
N ALA A 283 -30.87 17.99 -6.12
CA ALA A 283 -31.36 18.36 -4.77
C ALA A 283 -30.64 17.64 -3.61
N GLY A 284 -29.58 16.87 -3.91
CA GLY A 284 -28.88 16.05 -2.93
C GLY A 284 -29.12 14.56 -3.13
N LEU A 285 -28.40 13.73 -2.38
CA LEU A 285 -28.52 12.27 -2.49
C LEU A 285 -29.88 11.79 -1.98
N PRO A 286 -30.49 10.78 -2.60
CA PRO A 286 -31.75 10.19 -2.14
C PRO A 286 -31.60 9.54 -0.75
N THR A 287 -30.42 9.01 -0.46
CA THR A 287 -30.06 8.54 0.88
C THR A 287 -28.86 9.35 1.37
N PRO A 288 -28.97 10.08 2.48
CA PRO A 288 -27.86 10.85 3.03
C PRO A 288 -26.66 9.96 3.36
N ILE A 289 -25.46 10.49 3.16
CA ILE A 289 -24.24 9.84 3.58
C ILE A 289 -24.27 9.69 5.11
N ALA A 290 -24.08 8.48 5.59
CA ALA A 290 -24.07 8.17 7.00
C ALA A 290 -22.91 7.24 7.35
N PHE A 291 -22.44 7.36 8.58
CA PHE A 291 -21.50 6.44 9.20
C PHE A 291 -22.23 5.65 10.30
N ASN A 292 -21.97 4.35 10.37
CA ASN A 292 -22.55 3.48 11.39
C ASN A 292 -21.44 2.86 12.23
N SER A 293 -21.36 3.24 13.50
CA SER A 293 -20.40 2.74 14.48
C SER A 293 -20.84 1.45 15.18
N ALA A 294 -22.07 0.97 14.95
CA ALA A 294 -22.64 -0.12 15.74
C ALA A 294 -21.76 -1.37 15.77
N GLY A 295 -21.47 -1.84 16.97
CA GLY A 295 -20.64 -3.05 17.18
C GLY A 295 -19.14 -2.86 16.95
N ARG A 296 -18.65 -1.62 16.71
CA ARG A 296 -17.25 -1.34 16.46
C ARG A 296 -16.62 -0.43 17.51
N LYS A 297 -15.35 -0.63 17.75
CA LYS A 297 -14.55 0.14 18.71
C LYS A 297 -13.91 1.35 18.01
N MET A 298 -14.06 2.53 18.58
CA MET A 298 -13.47 3.76 18.06
C MET A 298 -11.98 3.83 18.41
N THR A 299 -11.16 4.30 17.45
CA THR A 299 -9.79 4.75 17.67
C THR A 299 -9.58 6.14 17.05
N THR A 300 -8.59 6.88 17.55
CA THR A 300 -8.18 8.18 17.01
C THR A 300 -6.88 8.09 16.20
N SER A 301 -6.34 6.89 16.02
CA SER A 301 -5.12 6.61 15.26
C SER A 301 -5.40 5.65 14.11
N LEU A 302 -4.84 5.95 12.95
CA LEU A 302 -4.87 5.04 11.79
C LEU A 302 -4.01 3.79 12.03
N ASP A 303 -2.90 3.93 12.74
CA ASP A 303 -2.03 2.81 13.07
C ASP A 303 -2.75 1.79 13.98
N ALA A 304 -3.54 2.30 14.94
CA ALA A 304 -4.36 1.45 15.79
C ALA A 304 -5.53 0.79 15.04
N LEU A 305 -5.98 1.38 13.93
CA LEU A 305 -7.03 0.80 13.09
C LEU A 305 -6.58 -0.49 12.41
N ASP A 306 -5.35 -0.53 11.92
CA ASP A 306 -4.81 -1.71 11.24
C ASP A 306 -4.38 -2.82 12.23
N GLN A 307 -4.12 -2.46 13.47
CA GLN A 307 -3.78 -3.45 14.50
C GLN A 307 -4.98 -4.36 14.82
N PRO A 308 -4.83 -5.68 14.70
CA PRO A 308 -5.92 -6.62 14.98
C PRO A 308 -6.30 -6.67 16.46
N PHE A 309 -5.38 -6.33 17.36
CA PHE A 309 -5.56 -6.40 18.82
C PHE A 309 -5.23 -5.06 19.47
N ASP A 310 -5.89 -4.82 20.61
CA ASP A 310 -5.48 -3.79 21.57
C ASP A 310 -4.63 -4.38 22.66
N VAL A 311 -3.82 -3.54 23.31
CA VAL A 311 -3.11 -3.93 24.54
C VAL A 311 -4.14 -4.32 25.59
N GLY A 312 -3.93 -5.51 26.18
CA GLY A 312 -4.84 -6.11 27.16
C GLY A 312 -5.87 -7.10 26.61
N ASP A 313 -6.04 -7.18 25.28
CA ASP A 313 -6.86 -8.23 24.67
C ASP A 313 -6.26 -9.61 24.96
N VAL A 314 -7.11 -10.63 25.05
CA VAL A 314 -6.64 -12.02 25.21
C VAL A 314 -5.98 -12.48 23.93
N ALA A 315 -4.72 -12.93 24.02
CA ALA A 315 -4.02 -13.48 22.86
C ALA A 315 -4.70 -14.76 22.37
N PRO A 316 -4.88 -14.94 21.05
CA PRO A 316 -5.39 -16.19 20.50
C PRO A 316 -4.49 -17.37 20.92
N ASN A 317 -5.11 -18.45 21.41
CA ASN A 317 -4.38 -19.65 21.75
C ASN A 317 -3.94 -20.38 20.47
N PHE A 318 -2.74 -20.94 20.49
CA PHE A 318 -2.20 -21.75 19.41
C PHE A 318 -1.59 -23.05 19.91
N THR A 319 -1.53 -24.04 19.05
CA THR A 319 -0.66 -25.21 19.15
C THR A 319 -0.02 -25.40 17.79
N LEU A 320 1.28 -25.11 17.70
CA LEU A 320 2.02 -25.08 16.45
C LEU A 320 3.13 -26.14 16.45
N GLN A 321 3.43 -26.67 15.27
CA GLN A 321 4.45 -27.69 15.08
C GLN A 321 5.85 -27.06 15.09
N THR A 322 6.81 -27.73 15.75
CA THR A 322 8.23 -27.41 15.63
C THR A 322 8.86 -28.10 14.43
N THR A 323 10.04 -27.65 13.99
CA THR A 323 10.76 -28.24 12.85
C THR A 323 11.28 -29.66 13.11
N ASP A 324 11.33 -30.11 14.33
CA ASP A 324 11.76 -31.47 14.76
C ASP A 324 10.57 -32.40 15.07
N GLY A 325 9.34 -32.00 14.80
CA GLY A 325 8.12 -32.79 14.93
C GLY A 325 7.44 -32.71 16.29
N GLY A 326 7.96 -31.89 17.21
CA GLY A 326 7.28 -31.54 18.46
C GLY A 326 6.15 -30.50 18.25
N THR A 327 5.55 -30.06 19.34
CA THR A 327 4.55 -28.99 19.35
C THR A 327 4.81 -28.00 20.49
N VAL A 328 4.42 -26.75 20.28
CA VAL A 328 4.40 -25.68 21.29
C VAL A 328 3.00 -25.10 21.34
N SER A 329 2.46 -24.96 22.54
CA SER A 329 1.16 -24.32 22.76
C SER A 329 1.34 -23.07 23.63
N LEU A 330 0.54 -22.03 23.38
CA LEU A 330 0.56 -20.82 24.22
C LEU A 330 0.18 -21.15 25.68
N ALA A 331 -0.68 -22.13 25.88
CA ALA A 331 -1.09 -22.57 27.21
C ALA A 331 0.08 -23.10 28.07
N ASP A 332 1.07 -23.74 27.41
CA ASP A 332 2.26 -24.27 28.08
C ASP A 332 3.30 -23.19 28.40
N LEU A 333 3.12 -21.98 27.88
CA LEU A 333 4.00 -20.83 28.08
C LEU A 333 3.51 -19.84 29.12
N LYS A 334 2.42 -20.18 29.85
CA LYS A 334 1.93 -19.35 30.96
C LYS A 334 3.02 -19.04 31.97
N GLY A 335 3.01 -17.82 32.50
CA GLY A 335 4.04 -17.33 33.42
C GLY A 335 5.29 -16.78 32.74
N LYS A 336 5.35 -16.84 31.40
CA LYS A 336 6.42 -16.24 30.62
C LYS A 336 5.88 -15.14 29.72
N VAL A 337 6.69 -14.13 29.42
CA VAL A 337 6.43 -13.25 28.30
C VAL A 337 6.76 -14.01 27.02
N VAL A 338 5.84 -13.99 26.06
CA VAL A 338 6.00 -14.68 24.77
C VAL A 338 6.12 -13.65 23.64
N VAL A 339 7.15 -13.78 22.84
CA VAL A 339 7.34 -12.98 21.62
C VAL A 339 7.18 -13.91 20.42
N LEU A 340 6.21 -13.60 19.56
CA LEU A 340 5.94 -14.31 18.30
C LEU A 340 6.24 -13.37 17.14
N ASP A 341 7.09 -13.81 16.21
CA ASP A 341 7.37 -13.09 14.96
C ASP A 341 6.93 -13.91 13.76
N PHE A 342 5.95 -13.42 13.03
CA PHE A 342 5.38 -14.11 11.88
C PHE A 342 6.15 -13.80 10.61
N TRP A 343 6.61 -14.84 9.90
CA TRP A 343 7.52 -14.73 8.77
C TRP A 343 7.28 -15.78 7.69
N ALA A 344 7.90 -15.59 6.50
CA ALA A 344 7.98 -16.59 5.43
C ALA A 344 9.34 -16.52 4.72
N THR A 345 9.75 -17.61 4.06
CA THR A 345 11.05 -17.67 3.36
C THR A 345 11.18 -16.67 2.22
N TRP A 346 10.08 -16.32 1.58
CA TRP A 346 10.01 -15.34 0.48
C TRP A 346 9.87 -13.88 0.96
N CYS A 347 9.69 -13.65 2.27
CA CYS A 347 9.46 -12.32 2.82
C CYS A 347 10.80 -11.57 3.02
N LYS A 348 11.18 -10.74 2.06
CA LYS A 348 12.43 -9.98 2.12
C LYS A 348 12.56 -9.08 3.38
N PRO A 349 11.54 -8.31 3.80
CA PRO A 349 11.64 -7.53 5.05
C PRO A 349 11.75 -8.41 6.30
N CYS A 350 11.14 -9.63 6.30
CA CYS A 350 11.33 -10.57 7.39
C CYS A 350 12.78 -11.04 7.49
N MET A 351 13.44 -11.26 6.34
CA MET A 351 14.86 -11.66 6.32
C MET A 351 15.78 -10.59 6.92
N MET A 352 15.38 -9.32 6.86
CA MET A 352 16.11 -8.21 7.51
C MET A 352 15.83 -8.15 9.02
N GLY A 353 14.63 -8.53 9.46
CA GLY A 353 14.20 -8.52 10.85
C GLY A 353 14.71 -9.69 11.68
N LEU A 354 14.80 -10.90 11.11
CA LEU A 354 15.18 -12.11 11.84
C LEU A 354 16.56 -12.01 12.55
N PRO A 355 17.62 -11.40 12.00
CA PRO A 355 18.87 -11.17 12.71
C PRO A 355 18.73 -10.23 13.91
N LEU A 356 17.84 -9.22 13.82
CA LEU A 356 17.54 -8.34 14.95
C LEU A 356 16.79 -9.11 16.05
N LEU A 357 15.83 -9.94 15.65
CA LEU A 357 15.14 -10.82 16.59
C LEU A 357 16.09 -11.81 17.26
N ASP A 358 17.11 -12.32 16.56
CA ASP A 358 18.16 -13.17 17.13
C ASP A 358 19.00 -12.43 18.19
N THR A 359 19.34 -11.18 17.90
CA THR A 359 20.01 -10.31 18.89
C THR A 359 19.15 -10.12 20.14
N PHE A 360 17.84 -9.90 19.97
CA PHE A 360 16.90 -9.80 21.07
C PHE A 360 16.78 -11.14 21.83
N ALA A 361 16.67 -12.28 21.15
CA ALA A 361 16.54 -13.59 21.75
C ALA A 361 17.76 -13.98 22.60
N LYS A 362 18.98 -13.63 22.15
CA LYS A 362 20.21 -13.78 22.94
C LYS A 362 20.15 -12.95 24.21
N TRP A 363 19.80 -11.67 24.11
CA TRP A 363 19.60 -10.81 25.28
C TRP A 363 18.54 -11.37 26.22
N ALA A 364 17.41 -11.88 25.72
CA ALA A 364 16.35 -12.46 26.51
C ALA A 364 16.87 -13.66 27.33
N THR A 365 17.66 -14.53 26.71
CA THR A 365 18.30 -15.68 27.36
C THR A 365 19.32 -15.24 28.43
N GLU A 366 20.20 -14.30 28.08
CA GLU A 366 21.24 -13.77 28.99
C GLU A 366 20.65 -13.02 30.19
N SER A 367 19.49 -12.39 30.00
CA SER A 367 18.81 -11.64 31.07
C SER A 367 18.30 -12.54 32.24
N GLY A 368 18.17 -13.84 32.00
CA GLY A 368 17.59 -14.79 32.98
C GLY A 368 16.10 -14.57 33.24
N LYS A 369 15.43 -13.68 32.52
CA LYS A 369 14.01 -13.36 32.64
C LYS A 369 13.15 -14.48 32.01
N PRO A 370 11.90 -14.70 32.47
CA PRO A 370 11.01 -15.71 31.88
C PRO A 370 10.44 -15.24 30.55
N ILE A 371 11.24 -15.26 29.51
CA ILE A 371 10.89 -14.83 28.14
C ILE A 371 11.03 -16.02 27.20
N SER A 372 10.07 -16.22 26.32
CA SER A 372 10.13 -17.19 25.22
C SER A 372 9.98 -16.48 23.89
N VAL A 373 10.89 -16.73 22.97
CA VAL A 373 10.91 -16.11 21.62
C VAL A 373 10.71 -17.20 20.58
N TYR A 374 9.79 -16.99 19.67
CA TYR A 374 9.50 -17.89 18.54
C TYR A 374 9.32 -17.10 17.27
N ALA A 375 9.91 -17.59 16.17
CA ALA A 375 9.41 -17.24 14.84
C ALA A 375 8.25 -18.18 14.47
N VAL A 376 7.25 -17.68 13.77
CA VAL A 376 6.10 -18.48 13.30
C VAL A 376 6.05 -18.40 11.78
N ASN A 377 6.36 -19.50 11.12
CA ASN A 377 6.33 -19.57 9.68
C ASN A 377 4.89 -19.67 9.17
N VAL A 378 4.51 -18.72 8.32
CA VAL A 378 3.18 -18.57 7.74
C VAL A 378 3.26 -18.29 6.25
N MET A 379 2.15 -18.48 5.52
CA MET A 379 2.00 -18.07 4.10
C MET A 379 3.08 -18.62 3.17
N GLU A 380 3.67 -19.79 3.45
CA GLU A 380 4.66 -20.36 2.54
C GLU A 380 4.07 -20.73 1.17
N ARG A 381 4.89 -20.51 0.14
CA ARG A 381 4.51 -20.81 -1.25
C ARG A 381 4.97 -22.21 -1.62
N VAL A 382 4.21 -23.22 -1.22
CA VAL A 382 4.40 -24.61 -1.67
C VAL A 382 3.27 -25.00 -2.61
N ALA A 383 3.57 -25.91 -3.55
CA ALA A 383 2.53 -26.40 -4.47
C ALA A 383 1.42 -27.12 -3.68
N PRO A 384 0.14 -26.90 -4.01
CA PRO A 384 -0.95 -27.63 -3.36
C PRO A 384 -0.90 -29.12 -3.72
N GLY A 385 -1.09 -29.98 -2.71
CA GLY A 385 -1.08 -31.44 -2.90
C GLY A 385 -0.95 -32.17 -1.57
N ASP A 386 -1.04 -33.49 -1.61
CA ASP A 386 -1.00 -34.35 -0.41
C ASP A 386 0.30 -34.22 0.41
N ASN A 387 1.37 -33.78 -0.22
CA ASN A 387 2.69 -33.59 0.41
C ASN A 387 2.98 -32.13 0.78
N ALA A 388 2.08 -31.19 0.55
CA ALA A 388 2.34 -29.76 0.73
C ALA A 388 2.87 -29.42 2.15
N LEU A 389 2.32 -30.04 3.18
CA LEU A 389 2.79 -29.85 4.56
C LEU A 389 4.23 -30.36 4.74
N ALA A 390 4.54 -31.56 4.25
CA ALA A 390 5.87 -32.14 4.38
C ALA A 390 6.93 -31.31 3.63
N GLU A 391 6.59 -30.79 2.45
CA GLU A 391 7.44 -29.90 1.66
C GLU A 391 7.68 -28.57 2.40
N ARG A 392 6.62 -27.99 3.00
CA ARG A 392 6.75 -26.78 3.82
C ARG A 392 7.65 -27.01 5.03
N VAL A 393 7.44 -28.09 5.79
CA VAL A 393 8.28 -28.44 6.94
C VAL A 393 9.73 -28.60 6.51
N LYS A 394 9.98 -29.30 5.39
CA LYS A 394 11.33 -29.48 4.85
C LYS A 394 11.98 -28.13 4.48
N LEU A 395 11.29 -27.32 3.69
CA LEU A 395 11.77 -26.01 3.24
C LEU A 395 12.15 -25.12 4.44
N VAL A 396 11.24 -24.99 5.40
CA VAL A 396 11.43 -24.16 6.60
C VAL A 396 12.58 -24.70 7.47
N SER A 397 12.65 -26.03 7.64
CA SER A 397 13.71 -26.66 8.45
C SER A 397 15.10 -26.48 7.83
N GLU A 398 15.20 -26.64 6.51
CA GLU A 398 16.47 -26.44 5.78
C GLU A 398 16.92 -24.97 5.87
N PHE A 399 15.99 -24.04 5.64
CA PHE A 399 16.28 -22.61 5.76
C PHE A 399 16.76 -22.26 7.18
N TRP A 400 16.04 -22.72 8.22
CA TRP A 400 16.35 -22.38 9.61
C TRP A 400 17.71 -22.93 10.05
N LYS A 401 18.01 -24.18 9.70
CA LYS A 401 19.33 -24.79 9.96
C LYS A 401 20.48 -24.00 9.35
N GLY A 402 20.30 -23.47 8.14
CA GLY A 402 21.30 -22.67 7.47
C GLY A 402 21.59 -21.30 8.10
N LYS A 403 20.68 -20.81 8.96
CA LYS A 403 20.79 -19.48 9.61
C LYS A 403 21.37 -19.52 11.03
N ALA A 404 21.33 -20.68 11.70
CA ALA A 404 21.84 -20.87 13.06
C ALA A 404 21.30 -19.86 14.09
N PHE A 405 20.02 -19.46 13.97
CA PHE A 405 19.40 -18.57 14.94
C PHE A 405 19.28 -19.22 16.32
N SER A 406 19.38 -18.42 17.39
CA SER A 406 19.38 -18.87 18.78
C SER A 406 17.97 -19.19 19.33
N PHE A 407 16.93 -19.02 18.54
CA PHE A 407 15.54 -19.26 18.88
C PHE A 407 14.86 -20.16 17.85
N PRO A 408 13.82 -20.93 18.21
CA PRO A 408 13.16 -21.87 17.30
C PRO A 408 12.16 -21.17 16.37
N THR A 409 11.88 -21.84 15.23
CA THR A 409 10.73 -21.51 14.40
C THR A 409 9.63 -22.56 14.55
N LEU A 410 8.38 -22.10 14.57
CA LEU A 410 7.17 -22.91 14.57
C LEU A 410 6.54 -22.84 13.18
N ILE A 411 5.70 -23.81 12.84
CA ILE A 411 5.04 -23.91 11.54
C ILE A 411 3.53 -23.87 11.73
N ASP A 412 2.87 -22.90 11.12
CA ASP A 412 1.41 -22.81 11.05
C ASP A 412 0.90 -23.67 9.88
N SER A 413 0.73 -24.95 10.13
CA SER A 413 0.47 -25.97 9.10
C SER A 413 -0.90 -25.89 8.46
N ASP A 414 -1.89 -25.32 9.15
CA ASP A 414 -3.30 -25.27 8.73
C ASP A 414 -3.82 -23.84 8.53
N ASP A 415 -2.90 -22.86 8.50
CA ASP A 415 -3.18 -21.43 8.39
C ASP A 415 -4.13 -20.91 9.50
N LYS A 416 -4.18 -21.61 10.64
CA LYS A 416 -5.03 -21.23 11.76
C LYS A 416 -4.46 -20.00 12.48
N ALA A 417 -3.16 -19.96 12.70
CA ALA A 417 -2.53 -18.82 13.35
C ALA A 417 -2.70 -17.53 12.52
N ILE A 418 -2.60 -17.61 11.18
CA ILE A 418 -2.91 -16.47 10.29
C ILE A 418 -4.31 -15.92 10.58
N LYS A 419 -5.31 -16.80 10.66
CA LYS A 419 -6.72 -16.41 10.85
C LYS A 419 -6.96 -15.87 12.26
N ASP A 420 -6.48 -16.59 13.28
CA ASP A 420 -6.71 -16.25 14.69
C ASP A 420 -6.00 -14.93 15.07
N TYR A 421 -4.77 -14.72 14.57
CA TYR A 421 -4.03 -13.48 14.73
C TYR A 421 -4.39 -12.40 13.71
N GLN A 422 -5.36 -12.65 12.83
CA GLN A 422 -5.90 -11.72 11.82
C GLN A 422 -4.80 -11.05 10.99
N LEU A 423 -3.81 -11.84 10.57
CA LEU A 423 -2.66 -11.33 9.84
C LEU A 423 -3.06 -10.82 8.45
N THR A 424 -2.78 -9.57 8.15
CA THR A 424 -2.95 -8.95 6.82
C THR A 424 -1.64 -8.86 6.05
N GLY A 425 -0.50 -9.07 6.73
CA GLY A 425 0.84 -9.04 6.14
C GLY A 425 1.92 -9.49 7.13
N ILE A 426 3.12 -9.66 6.62
CA ILE A 426 4.33 -10.01 7.38
C ILE A 426 5.49 -9.07 6.98
N PRO A 427 6.47 -8.80 7.88
CA PRO A 427 6.60 -9.29 9.25
C PRO A 427 5.55 -8.71 10.19
N PHE A 428 5.16 -9.52 11.19
CA PHE A 428 4.20 -9.14 12.22
C PHE A 428 4.67 -9.74 13.55
N THR A 429 4.90 -8.90 14.55
CA THR A 429 5.42 -9.34 15.84
C THR A 429 4.42 -9.05 16.94
N VAL A 430 4.18 -10.01 17.83
CA VAL A 430 3.29 -9.88 18.97
C VAL A 430 4.05 -10.18 20.26
N VAL A 431 3.88 -9.32 21.25
CA VAL A 431 4.36 -9.53 22.62
C VAL A 431 3.17 -9.88 23.51
N ILE A 432 3.25 -11.00 24.22
CA ILE A 432 2.18 -11.54 25.06
C ILE A 432 2.65 -11.57 26.51
N THR A 433 1.81 -11.10 27.44
CA THR A 433 2.09 -11.08 28.87
C THR A 433 2.09 -12.50 29.46
N PRO A 434 2.65 -12.70 30.67
CA PRO A 434 2.58 -14.00 31.39
C PRO A 434 1.15 -14.54 31.60
N GLU A 435 0.15 -13.66 31.60
CA GLU A 435 -1.27 -14.02 31.79
C GLU A 435 -1.93 -14.37 30.43
N GLY A 436 -1.20 -14.26 29.31
CA GLY A 436 -1.74 -14.55 27.97
C GLY A 436 -2.51 -13.39 27.34
N LYS A 437 -2.19 -12.15 27.67
CA LYS A 437 -2.76 -10.95 27.07
C LYS A 437 -1.77 -10.28 26.13
N ILE A 438 -2.27 -9.60 25.12
CA ILE A 438 -1.46 -8.79 24.20
C ILE A 438 -0.83 -7.62 24.96
N ALA A 439 0.49 -7.50 24.93
CA ALA A 439 1.23 -6.37 25.48
C ALA A 439 1.64 -5.37 24.42
N ALA A 440 2.04 -5.84 23.24
CA ALA A 440 2.39 -5.00 22.09
C ALA A 440 2.18 -5.74 20.77
N VAL A 441 2.01 -4.98 19.69
CA VAL A 441 1.94 -5.47 18.32
C VAL A 441 2.79 -4.56 17.44
N HIS A 442 3.66 -5.16 16.61
CA HIS A 442 4.48 -4.44 15.63
C HIS A 442 4.20 -5.00 14.24
N MET A 443 4.05 -4.10 13.27
CA MET A 443 3.81 -4.45 11.87
C MET A 443 4.93 -3.90 10.98
N GLY A 444 5.43 -4.73 10.09
CA GLY A 444 6.51 -4.35 9.18
C GLY A 444 7.91 -4.43 9.82
N PHE A 445 8.92 -4.09 9.01
CA PHE A 445 10.32 -4.06 9.46
C PHE A 445 10.64 -2.75 10.20
N ASP A 446 11.33 -2.88 11.34
CA ASP A 446 11.80 -1.75 12.16
C ASP A 446 13.27 -1.97 12.54
N GLU A 447 14.13 -1.02 12.19
CA GLU A 447 15.55 -1.04 12.58
C GLU A 447 15.76 -0.94 14.09
N GLY A 448 14.82 -0.31 14.80
CA GLY A 448 14.79 -0.18 16.27
C GLY A 448 14.17 -1.37 17.01
N ALA A 449 13.81 -2.46 16.31
CA ALA A 449 13.03 -3.57 16.84
C ALA A 449 13.62 -4.15 18.15
N VAL A 450 14.95 -4.25 18.28
CA VAL A 450 15.60 -4.79 19.48
C VAL A 450 15.27 -3.99 20.73
N GLU A 451 15.40 -2.67 20.66
CA GLU A 451 15.14 -1.80 21.82
C GLU A 451 13.64 -1.67 22.11
N ASN A 452 12.82 -1.65 21.07
CA ASN A 452 11.37 -1.65 21.21
C ASN A 452 10.88 -2.94 21.89
N LEU A 453 11.34 -4.11 21.47
CA LEU A 453 10.98 -5.39 22.07
C LEU A 453 11.47 -5.49 23.52
N LYS A 454 12.67 -5.00 23.86
CA LYS A 454 13.15 -4.95 25.25
C LYS A 454 12.20 -4.15 26.15
N LYS A 455 11.80 -2.95 25.69
CA LYS A 455 10.87 -2.09 26.41
C LYS A 455 9.50 -2.74 26.58
N ASP A 456 8.97 -3.36 25.54
CA ASP A 456 7.65 -4.00 25.57
C ASP A 456 7.63 -5.22 26.51
N VAL A 457 8.68 -6.03 26.48
CA VAL A 457 8.83 -7.17 27.39
C VAL A 457 8.94 -6.71 28.86
N GLU A 458 9.69 -5.64 29.13
CA GLU A 458 9.77 -5.06 30.46
C GLU A 458 8.42 -4.53 30.93
N THR A 459 7.67 -3.88 30.05
CA THR A 459 6.32 -3.41 30.31
C THR A 459 5.37 -4.60 30.57
N ALA A 460 5.45 -5.66 29.73
CA ALA A 460 4.63 -6.87 29.87
C ALA A 460 4.85 -7.60 31.19
N MET A 461 6.08 -7.59 31.71
CA MET A 461 6.41 -8.18 33.02
C MET A 461 5.97 -7.31 34.22
N ALA A 462 5.87 -5.99 34.04
CA ALA A 462 5.46 -5.07 35.08
C ALA A 462 3.94 -5.06 35.33
N VAL A 463 3.15 -5.46 34.34
CA VAL A 463 1.69 -5.60 34.48
C VAL A 463 1.41 -6.82 35.33
N LYS A 464 1.28 -6.60 36.65
CA LYS A 464 0.70 -7.62 37.56
C LYS A 464 -0.80 -7.62 37.35
N GLY A 465 -1.37 -8.79 36.99
CA GLY A 465 -2.79 -9.03 36.82
C GLY A 465 -3.63 -8.78 38.07
#